data_c49fa611fae90134406f4a79f9f275fa
#
_entry.id   c49fa611fae90134406f4a79f9f275fa
#
_cell.length_a   1.000
_cell.length_b   1.000
_cell.length_c   1.000
_cell.angle_alpha   90.00
_cell.angle_beta   90.00
_cell.angle_gamma   90.00
#
_symmetry.space_group_name_H-M   'P 1'
#
loop_
_entity.id
_entity.type
_entity.pdbx_description
1 polymer ?
#
loop_
_entity_poly.entity_id
_entity_poly.type
_entity_poly.pdbx_seq_one_letter_code
_entity_poly.pdbx_strand_id
1 'polypeptide(L)'
;SRLDPGAPARQQVYLSALATVPSIEVHYGNFLYSEKWAYLVRPPQAKPSNYQWPANLPDLVWVAKTEEKGSDVNLASHLVRDAFTGAFDAAIVISNDTDLVEPIRIARYEAGKTVGLLSPYSPNAPINPRTGRRPTASRSLTNVATFTRYIHNSHLRRAQFPDPVVAPNGQVIVRPQSWI
;
A
#
# COMPACT_ATOMS: atom_id res chain seq x y z
N SER A 1 7.57 -14.27 -3.28
CA SER A 1 6.86 -14.46 -4.58
C SER A 1 7.69 -15.35 -5.51
N ARG A 2 7.05 -16.28 -6.24
CA ARG A 2 7.75 -17.07 -7.26
C ARG A 2 8.32 -16.18 -8.39
N LEU A 3 7.72 -15.03 -8.63
CA LEU A 3 8.15 -14.07 -9.65
C LEU A 3 9.31 -13.18 -9.19
N ASP A 4 9.48 -13.03 -7.87
CA ASP A 4 10.55 -12.23 -7.27
C ASP A 4 10.93 -12.81 -5.91
N PRO A 5 11.79 -13.83 -5.89
CA PRO A 5 12.24 -14.48 -4.66
C PRO A 5 12.99 -13.53 -3.71
N GLY A 6 13.63 -12.50 -4.23
CA GLY A 6 14.38 -11.51 -3.44
C GLY A 6 13.53 -10.41 -2.79
N ALA A 7 12.24 -10.31 -3.15
CA ALA A 7 11.37 -9.24 -2.62
C ALA A 7 11.28 -9.23 -1.08
N PRO A 8 11.10 -10.38 -0.38
CA PRO A 8 11.03 -10.37 1.08
C PRO A 8 12.32 -9.85 1.75
N ALA A 9 13.48 -10.24 1.21
CA ALA A 9 14.77 -9.78 1.75
C ALA A 9 14.95 -8.27 1.59
N ARG A 10 14.59 -7.72 0.42
CA ARG A 10 14.63 -6.27 0.20
C ARG A 10 13.63 -5.52 1.08
N GLN A 11 12.43 -6.05 1.25
CA GLN A 11 11.44 -5.48 2.17
C GLN A 11 11.97 -5.44 3.60
N GLN A 12 12.65 -6.52 4.04
CA GLN A 12 13.26 -6.55 5.37
C GLN A 12 14.33 -5.46 5.56
N VAL A 13 15.12 -5.16 4.54
CA VAL A 13 16.09 -4.04 4.58
C VAL A 13 15.36 -2.71 4.81
N TYR A 14 14.26 -2.46 4.12
CA TYR A 14 13.45 -1.26 4.31
C TYR A 14 12.83 -1.18 5.72
N LEU A 15 12.26 -2.28 6.21
CA LEU A 15 11.69 -2.35 7.55
C LEU A 15 12.76 -2.14 8.64
N SER A 16 13.98 -2.65 8.42
CA SER A 16 15.11 -2.40 9.32
C SER A 16 15.52 -0.92 9.32
N ALA A 17 15.46 -0.24 8.17
CA ALA A 17 15.71 1.20 8.11
C ALA A 17 14.58 1.98 8.82
N LEU A 18 13.32 1.62 8.65
CA LEU A 18 12.20 2.23 9.37
C LEU A 18 12.35 2.08 10.88
N ALA A 19 12.78 0.92 11.35
CA ALA A 19 13.00 0.65 12.79
C ALA A 19 14.10 1.52 13.44
N THR A 20 14.93 2.23 12.64
CA THR A 20 15.90 3.20 13.17
C THR A 20 15.27 4.54 13.53
N VAL A 21 14.02 4.79 13.15
CA VAL A 21 13.29 6.03 13.43
C VAL A 21 12.40 5.83 14.65
N PRO A 22 12.70 6.45 15.80
CA PRO A 22 12.00 6.17 17.08
C PRO A 22 10.49 6.46 17.07
N SER A 23 10.04 7.33 16.17
CA SER A 23 8.63 7.73 16.05
C SER A 23 7.82 6.83 15.10
N ILE A 24 8.43 5.79 14.55
CA ILE A 24 7.75 4.85 13.66
C ILE A 24 7.48 3.54 14.40
N GLU A 25 6.22 3.15 14.43
CA GLU A 25 5.77 1.84 14.88
C GLU A 25 5.31 1.02 13.68
N VAL A 26 5.81 -0.20 13.54
CA VAL A 26 5.49 -1.08 12.43
C VAL A 26 4.57 -2.21 12.89
N HIS A 27 3.36 -2.23 12.35
CA HIS A 27 2.40 -3.31 12.55
C HIS A 27 2.39 -4.23 11.35
N TYR A 28 2.70 -5.50 11.58
CA TYR A 28 2.80 -6.50 10.51
C TYR A 28 1.46 -7.16 10.24
N GLY A 29 1.15 -7.33 8.97
CA GLY A 29 0.16 -8.29 8.51
C GLY A 29 0.79 -9.68 8.33
N ASN A 30 -0.03 -10.64 7.93
CA ASN A 30 0.38 -12.00 7.65
C ASN A 30 0.17 -12.34 6.19
N PHE A 31 1.12 -13.06 5.58
CA PHE A 31 0.94 -13.61 4.24
C PHE A 31 0.34 -15.01 4.33
N LEU A 32 -0.82 -15.19 3.70
CA LEU A 32 -1.47 -16.47 3.56
C LEU A 32 -1.25 -17.01 2.14
N TYR A 33 -0.60 -18.16 2.07
CA TYR A 33 -0.51 -18.93 0.82
C TYR A 33 -1.68 -19.91 0.75
N SER A 34 -2.35 -19.93 -0.40
CA SER A 34 -3.43 -20.89 -0.69
C SER A 34 -3.38 -21.31 -2.15
N GLU A 35 -3.93 -22.49 -2.41
CA GLU A 35 -4.15 -22.98 -3.76
C GLU A 35 -5.64 -23.24 -3.96
N LYS A 36 -6.17 -22.81 -5.09
CA LYS A 36 -7.60 -22.96 -5.37
C LYS A 36 -7.91 -22.97 -6.85
N TRP A 37 -9.05 -23.52 -7.18
CA TRP A 37 -9.63 -23.36 -8.51
C TRP A 37 -10.12 -21.90 -8.70
N ALA A 38 -9.80 -21.34 -9.84
CA ALA A 38 -10.29 -20.02 -10.24
C ALA A 38 -10.74 -20.04 -11.69
N TYR A 39 -11.81 -19.28 -11.97
CA TYR A 39 -12.24 -19.09 -13.35
C TYR A 39 -11.22 -18.28 -14.14
N LEU A 40 -10.88 -18.78 -15.32
CA LEU A 40 -10.04 -18.07 -16.24
C LEU A 40 -10.88 -17.03 -17.00
N VAL A 41 -10.69 -15.78 -16.65
CA VAL A 41 -11.27 -14.67 -17.40
C VAL A 41 -10.42 -14.46 -18.66
N ARG A 42 -11.01 -14.71 -19.82
CA ARG A 42 -10.39 -14.42 -21.11
C ARG A 42 -10.53 -12.91 -21.37
N PRO A 43 -9.49 -12.08 -21.14
CA PRO A 43 -9.60 -10.66 -21.45
C PRO A 43 -9.57 -10.50 -22.96
N PRO A 44 -10.61 -9.95 -23.57
CA PRO A 44 -10.66 -9.80 -25.04
C PRO A 44 -9.60 -8.82 -25.55
N GLN A 45 -9.02 -7.97 -24.71
CA GLN A 45 -8.23 -6.84 -25.18
C GLN A 45 -6.93 -6.53 -24.40
N ALA A 46 -6.65 -7.16 -23.28
CA ALA A 46 -5.53 -6.78 -22.41
C ALA A 46 -4.51 -7.88 -22.16
N LYS A 47 -4.12 -8.61 -23.20
CA LYS A 47 -2.97 -9.50 -23.11
C LYS A 47 -1.68 -8.71 -23.38
N PRO A 48 -0.55 -9.04 -22.70
CA PRO A 48 0.75 -8.55 -23.13
C PRO A 48 0.98 -8.88 -24.61
N SER A 49 1.58 -7.97 -25.36
CA SER A 49 1.79 -8.11 -26.81
C SER A 49 2.59 -9.36 -27.21
N ASN A 50 3.40 -9.87 -26.29
CA ASN A 50 4.21 -11.09 -26.45
C ASN A 50 3.52 -12.36 -25.93
N TYR A 51 2.28 -12.29 -25.43
CA TYR A 51 1.58 -13.44 -24.88
C TYR A 51 0.70 -14.11 -25.95
N GLN A 52 0.99 -15.37 -26.21
CA GLN A 52 0.16 -16.20 -27.08
C GLN A 52 -0.80 -17.03 -26.23
N TRP A 53 -2.09 -16.79 -26.39
CA TRP A 53 -3.13 -17.56 -25.72
C TRP A 53 -3.25 -18.93 -26.39
N PRO A 54 -3.16 -20.05 -25.63
CA PRO A 54 -3.50 -21.38 -26.19
C PRO A 54 -4.92 -21.40 -26.73
N ALA A 55 -5.13 -22.10 -27.82
CA ALA A 55 -6.44 -22.17 -28.47
C ALA A 55 -7.54 -22.78 -27.58
N ASN A 56 -7.16 -23.75 -26.74
CA ASN A 56 -8.06 -24.49 -25.85
C ASN A 56 -7.69 -24.26 -24.40
N LEU A 57 -8.10 -23.12 -23.83
CA LEU A 57 -7.93 -22.86 -22.41
C LEU A 57 -9.12 -23.42 -21.61
N PRO A 58 -8.87 -24.10 -20.48
CA PRO A 58 -9.92 -24.53 -19.58
C PRO A 58 -10.62 -23.31 -18.96
N ASP A 59 -11.89 -23.45 -18.60
CA ASP A 59 -12.63 -22.42 -17.91
C ASP A 59 -12.20 -22.27 -16.43
N LEU A 60 -11.64 -23.35 -15.87
CA LEU A 60 -11.10 -23.40 -14.52
C LEU A 60 -9.61 -23.76 -14.55
N VAL A 61 -8.83 -23.04 -13.76
CA VAL A 61 -7.41 -23.28 -13.57
C VAL A 61 -7.06 -23.35 -12.10
N TRP A 62 -6.12 -24.22 -11.73
CA TRP A 62 -5.58 -24.30 -10.39
C TRP A 62 -4.54 -23.20 -10.21
N VAL A 63 -4.78 -22.28 -9.29
CA VAL A 63 -3.92 -21.12 -9.07
C VAL A 63 -3.35 -21.10 -7.66
N ALA A 64 -2.06 -20.75 -7.57
CA ALA A 64 -1.44 -20.37 -6.32
C ALA A 64 -1.73 -18.90 -6.03
N LYS A 65 -2.26 -18.60 -4.85
CA LYS A 65 -2.57 -17.25 -4.40
C LYS A 65 -1.84 -16.96 -3.10
N THR A 66 -1.10 -15.86 -3.07
CA THR A 66 -0.56 -15.29 -1.84
C THR A 66 -1.30 -14.00 -1.55
N GLU A 67 -1.94 -13.93 -0.41
CA GLU A 67 -2.67 -12.74 0.05
C GLU A 67 -2.03 -12.22 1.34
N GLU A 68 -1.88 -10.93 1.42
CA GLU A 68 -1.63 -10.27 2.69
C GLU A 68 -2.95 -10.18 3.46
N LYS A 69 -2.89 -10.33 4.77
CA LYS A 69 -4.04 -10.28 5.68
C LYS A 69 -3.67 -9.49 6.92
N GLY A 70 -4.55 -8.59 7.31
CA GLY A 70 -4.51 -7.90 8.60
C GLY A 70 -3.94 -6.50 8.59
N SER A 71 -3.16 -6.07 7.60
CA SER A 71 -2.59 -4.71 7.58
C SER A 71 -3.67 -3.63 7.58
N ASP A 72 -4.69 -3.75 6.74
CA ASP A 72 -5.77 -2.76 6.66
C ASP A 72 -6.61 -2.76 7.92
N VAL A 73 -6.87 -3.95 8.48
CA VAL A 73 -7.59 -4.11 9.75
C VAL A 73 -6.79 -3.51 10.91
N ASN A 74 -5.47 -3.70 10.94
CA ASN A 74 -4.59 -3.10 11.93
C ASN A 74 -4.66 -1.57 11.84
N LEU A 75 -4.46 -1.00 10.65
CA LEU A 75 -4.53 0.45 10.42
C LEU A 75 -5.89 1.01 10.84
N ALA A 76 -6.98 0.38 10.41
CA ALA A 76 -8.34 0.78 10.76
C ALA A 76 -8.58 0.77 12.27
N SER A 77 -8.19 -0.34 12.93
CA SER A 77 -8.39 -0.52 14.38
C SER A 77 -7.57 0.48 15.20
N HIS A 78 -6.32 0.72 14.81
CA HIS A 78 -5.46 1.72 15.47
C HIS A 78 -6.01 3.13 15.27
N LEU A 79 -6.43 3.51 14.06
CA LEU A 79 -6.99 4.82 13.80
C LEU A 79 -8.22 5.10 14.68
N VAL A 80 -9.15 4.15 14.75
CA VAL A 80 -10.37 4.29 15.56
C VAL A 80 -10.05 4.31 17.05
N ARG A 81 -9.26 3.35 17.55
CA ARG A 81 -8.85 3.29 18.94
C ARG A 81 -8.20 4.59 19.38
N ASP A 82 -7.22 5.08 18.63
CA ASP A 82 -6.43 6.26 18.98
C ASP A 82 -7.25 7.54 18.90
N ALA A 83 -8.25 7.59 18.01
CA ALA A 83 -9.21 8.68 17.96
C ALA A 83 -10.04 8.78 19.24
N PHE A 84 -10.60 7.67 19.73
CA PHE A 84 -11.44 7.63 20.92
C PHE A 84 -10.62 7.77 22.23
N THR A 85 -9.39 7.27 22.26
CA THR A 85 -8.51 7.43 23.43
C THR A 85 -7.83 8.80 23.51
N GLY A 86 -8.02 9.66 22.49
CA GLY A 86 -7.40 10.98 22.47
C GLY A 86 -5.88 10.95 22.22
N ALA A 87 -5.36 9.88 21.59
CA ALA A 87 -3.94 9.73 21.31
C ALA A 87 -3.44 10.75 20.26
N PHE A 88 -4.35 11.35 19.50
CA PHE A 88 -4.04 12.43 18.56
C PHE A 88 -5.20 13.45 18.47
N ASP A 89 -4.89 14.65 18.02
CA ASP A 89 -5.87 15.68 17.63
C ASP A 89 -6.11 15.67 16.12
N ALA A 90 -5.08 15.33 15.35
CA ALA A 90 -5.14 15.22 13.92
C ALA A 90 -4.33 14.01 13.42
N ALA A 91 -4.87 13.28 12.46
CA ALA A 91 -4.22 12.16 11.79
C ALA A 91 -4.10 12.40 10.28
N ILE A 92 -3.05 11.86 9.69
CA ILE A 92 -2.89 11.77 8.22
C ILE A 92 -2.89 10.30 7.84
N VAL A 93 -3.87 9.91 7.03
CA VAL A 93 -3.96 8.57 6.44
C VAL A 93 -3.37 8.60 5.04
N ILE A 94 -2.37 7.76 4.79
CA ILE A 94 -1.73 7.62 3.48
C ILE A 94 -2.25 6.33 2.85
N SER A 95 -3.29 6.44 2.05
CA SER A 95 -3.89 5.29 1.38
C SER A 95 -4.75 5.71 0.20
N ASN A 96 -5.17 4.73 -0.61
CA ASN A 96 -6.24 4.85 -1.59
C ASN A 96 -7.21 3.67 -1.49
N ASP A 97 -7.12 2.90 -0.41
CA ASP A 97 -7.97 1.75 -0.16
C ASP A 97 -9.31 2.18 0.44
N THR A 98 -10.39 1.78 -0.22
CA THR A 98 -11.77 2.13 0.19
C THR A 98 -12.21 1.45 1.48
N ASP A 99 -11.53 0.42 1.93
CA ASP A 99 -11.81 -0.25 3.21
C ASP A 99 -11.56 0.68 4.41
N LEU A 100 -10.79 1.77 4.19
CA LEU A 100 -10.53 2.80 5.20
C LEU A 100 -11.59 3.91 5.26
N VAL A 101 -12.63 3.87 4.43
CA VAL A 101 -13.71 4.88 4.43
C VAL A 101 -14.39 4.94 5.78
N GLU A 102 -14.81 3.79 6.31
CA GLU A 102 -15.55 3.73 7.57
C GLU A 102 -14.68 4.08 8.79
N PRO A 103 -13.45 3.58 8.95
CA PRO A 103 -12.55 4.03 10.00
C PRO A 103 -12.29 5.55 10.02
N ILE A 104 -12.10 6.16 8.86
CA ILE A 104 -11.94 7.61 8.74
C ILE A 104 -13.23 8.34 9.13
N ARG A 105 -14.39 7.85 8.69
CA ARG A 105 -15.69 8.40 9.04
C ARG A 105 -15.91 8.40 10.57
N ILE A 106 -15.65 7.28 11.22
CA ILE A 106 -15.78 7.12 12.68
C ILE A 106 -14.83 8.10 13.40
N ALA A 107 -13.55 8.10 13.04
CA ALA A 107 -12.57 8.97 13.68
C ALA A 107 -12.95 10.47 13.54
N ARG A 108 -13.45 10.86 12.36
CA ARG A 108 -13.83 12.25 12.08
C ARG A 108 -15.14 12.65 12.73
N TYR A 109 -16.20 11.90 12.54
CA TYR A 109 -17.55 12.35 12.88
C TYR A 109 -18.02 11.87 14.26
N GLU A 110 -17.52 10.75 14.76
CA GLU A 110 -17.90 10.21 16.05
C GLU A 110 -16.90 10.57 17.15
N ALA A 111 -15.60 10.46 16.87
CA ALA A 111 -14.56 10.87 17.81
C ALA A 111 -14.15 12.36 17.68
N GLY A 112 -14.69 13.09 16.69
CA GLY A 112 -14.47 14.54 16.51
C GLY A 112 -13.05 14.92 16.09
N LYS A 113 -12.30 14.01 15.47
CA LYS A 113 -10.89 14.24 15.11
C LYS A 113 -10.72 14.82 13.71
N THR A 114 -9.64 15.55 13.50
CA THR A 114 -9.23 15.96 12.16
C THR A 114 -8.52 14.81 11.46
N VAL A 115 -9.07 14.32 10.32
CA VAL A 115 -8.43 13.24 9.54
C VAL A 115 -8.18 13.70 8.11
N GLY A 116 -6.92 13.92 7.77
CA GLY A 116 -6.46 14.24 6.43
C GLY A 116 -6.17 12.97 5.62
N LEU A 117 -6.49 12.98 4.34
CA LEU A 117 -6.09 11.97 3.37
C LEU A 117 -4.89 12.46 2.57
N LEU A 118 -3.81 11.71 2.55
CA LEU A 118 -2.68 11.92 1.67
C LEU A 118 -2.66 10.83 0.60
N SER A 119 -3.23 11.15 -0.56
CA SER A 119 -3.32 10.19 -1.66
C SER A 119 -1.98 9.97 -2.35
N PRO A 120 -1.59 8.70 -2.61
CA PRO A 120 -0.40 8.39 -3.41
C PRO A 120 -0.58 8.74 -4.89
N TYR A 121 -1.81 8.98 -5.33
CA TYR A 121 -2.11 9.32 -6.73
C TYR A 121 -2.31 10.82 -6.92
N SER A 122 -1.35 11.45 -7.57
CA SER A 122 -1.47 12.86 -7.97
C SER A 122 -2.52 13.05 -9.07
N PRO A 123 -3.27 14.16 -9.09
CA PRO A 123 -4.17 14.50 -10.19
C PRO A 123 -3.47 14.54 -11.57
N ASN A 124 -2.16 14.78 -11.58
CA ASN A 124 -1.32 14.81 -12.78
C ASN A 124 -0.58 13.48 -13.03
N ALA A 125 -0.96 12.40 -12.36
CA ALA A 125 -0.38 11.10 -12.61
C ALA A 125 -0.53 10.69 -14.09
N PRO A 126 0.45 10.00 -14.69
CA PRO A 126 0.35 9.55 -16.08
C PRO A 126 -0.81 8.56 -16.24
N ILE A 127 -1.36 8.51 -17.44
CA ILE A 127 -2.37 7.51 -17.80
C ILE A 127 -1.73 6.13 -17.73
N ASN A 128 -2.38 5.20 -17.05
CA ASN A 128 -1.95 3.81 -17.01
C ASN A 128 -2.14 3.19 -18.42
N PRO A 129 -1.07 2.74 -19.07
CA PRO A 129 -1.16 2.23 -20.44
C PRO A 129 -1.98 0.93 -20.57
N ARG A 130 -2.15 0.19 -19.47
CA ARG A 130 -2.94 -1.05 -19.46
C ARG A 130 -4.45 -0.78 -19.37
N THR A 131 -4.85 0.25 -18.63
CA THR A 131 -6.27 0.52 -18.36
C THR A 131 -6.80 1.71 -19.16
N GLY A 132 -5.93 2.50 -19.79
CA GLY A 132 -6.27 3.76 -20.45
C GLY A 132 -6.79 4.83 -19.49
N ARG A 133 -6.69 4.61 -18.18
CA ARG A 133 -7.22 5.51 -17.14
C ARG A 133 -6.09 6.15 -16.34
N ARG A 134 -6.34 7.37 -15.90
CA ARG A 134 -5.48 8.05 -14.94
C ARG A 134 -5.81 7.55 -13.53
N PRO A 135 -4.84 7.09 -12.74
CA PRO A 135 -5.09 6.77 -11.35
C PRO A 135 -5.44 8.06 -10.60
N THR A 136 -6.47 8.00 -9.77
CA THR A 136 -6.96 9.13 -8.99
C THR A 136 -7.18 8.73 -7.54
N ALA A 137 -7.24 9.71 -6.64
CA ALA A 137 -7.69 9.48 -5.28
C ALA A 137 -9.11 8.92 -5.28
N SER A 138 -9.37 7.97 -4.40
CA SER A 138 -10.70 7.41 -4.21
C SER A 138 -11.68 8.50 -3.80
N ARG A 139 -12.78 8.62 -4.54
CA ARG A 139 -13.83 9.60 -4.25
C ARG A 139 -14.49 9.34 -2.89
N SER A 140 -14.64 8.10 -2.52
CA SER A 140 -15.21 7.72 -1.22
C SER A 140 -14.35 8.19 -0.07
N LEU A 141 -13.03 8.02 -0.18
CA LEU A 141 -12.08 8.50 0.84
C LEU A 141 -12.02 10.03 0.89
N THR A 142 -12.00 10.70 -0.26
CA THR A 142 -11.96 12.18 -0.29
C THR A 142 -13.20 12.82 0.32
N ASN A 143 -14.35 12.16 0.21
CA ASN A 143 -15.61 12.66 0.77
C ASN A 143 -15.65 12.56 2.32
N VAL A 144 -15.03 11.55 2.90
CA VAL A 144 -15.04 11.35 4.37
C VAL A 144 -13.86 12.04 5.08
N ALA A 145 -12.75 12.28 4.39
CA ALA A 145 -11.60 12.99 4.96
C ALA A 145 -11.91 14.48 5.22
N THR A 146 -11.26 15.07 6.21
CA THR A 146 -11.37 16.52 6.50
C THR A 146 -10.77 17.35 5.37
N PHE A 147 -9.66 16.87 4.81
CA PHE A 147 -9.00 17.43 3.64
C PHE A 147 -8.22 16.36 2.90
N THR A 148 -7.92 16.64 1.62
CA THR A 148 -7.09 15.75 0.80
C THR A 148 -5.88 16.49 0.26
N ARG A 149 -4.73 15.81 0.28
CA ARG A 149 -3.46 16.23 -0.34
C ARG A 149 -2.89 15.07 -1.14
N TYR A 150 -1.86 15.35 -1.93
CA TYR A 150 -1.28 14.39 -2.86
C TYR A 150 0.23 14.27 -2.65
N ILE A 151 0.74 13.05 -2.75
CA ILE A 151 2.17 12.80 -2.77
C ILE A 151 2.71 13.12 -4.17
N HIS A 152 3.72 13.98 -4.23
CA HIS A 152 4.44 14.30 -5.46
C HIS A 152 5.85 13.71 -5.43
N ASN A 153 6.42 13.46 -6.60
CA ASN A 153 7.78 12.92 -6.71
C ASN A 153 8.83 13.77 -5.98
N SER A 154 8.63 15.09 -5.91
CA SER A 154 9.50 15.99 -5.13
C SER A 154 9.47 15.70 -3.63
N HIS A 155 8.33 15.27 -3.09
CA HIS A 155 8.21 14.83 -1.69
C HIS A 155 8.99 13.54 -1.46
N LEU A 156 8.81 12.56 -2.34
CA LEU A 156 9.52 11.28 -2.24
C LEU A 156 11.04 11.45 -2.36
N ARG A 157 11.51 12.31 -3.27
CA ARG A 157 12.94 12.58 -3.42
C ARG A 157 13.57 13.19 -2.17
N ARG A 158 12.84 14.06 -1.45
CA ARG A 158 13.32 14.72 -0.22
C ARG A 158 13.20 13.85 1.01
N ALA A 159 12.32 12.84 0.98
CA ALA A 159 12.04 11.95 2.11
C ALA A 159 12.81 10.62 2.03
N GLN A 160 13.87 10.56 1.22
CA GLN A 160 14.71 9.36 1.15
C GLN A 160 15.54 9.22 2.42
N PHE A 161 15.69 7.98 2.89
CA PHE A 161 16.70 7.67 3.88
C PHE A 161 18.10 7.97 3.34
N PRO A 162 19.07 8.34 4.20
CA PRO A 162 20.46 8.34 3.82
C PRO A 162 20.88 6.93 3.35
N ASP A 163 21.93 6.84 2.57
CA ASP A 163 22.49 5.58 2.12
C ASP A 163 24.01 5.60 2.33
N PRO A 164 24.51 4.84 3.30
CA PRO A 164 23.80 3.92 4.19
C PRO A 164 23.05 4.58 5.36
N VAL A 165 22.12 3.83 5.97
CA VAL A 165 21.54 4.14 7.29
C VAL A 165 22.39 3.44 8.34
N VAL A 166 22.75 4.14 9.41
CA VAL A 166 23.42 3.55 10.57
C VAL A 166 22.42 3.46 11.72
N ALA A 167 22.12 2.23 12.13
CA ALA A 167 21.22 1.98 13.26
C ALA A 167 21.88 2.33 14.60
N PRO A 168 21.11 2.59 15.69
CA PRO A 168 21.67 2.92 17.00
C PRO A 168 22.65 1.86 17.57
N ASN A 169 22.49 0.61 17.19
CA ASN A 169 23.37 -0.50 17.56
C ASN A 169 24.65 -0.59 16.69
N GLY A 170 24.88 0.35 15.79
CA GLY A 170 26.01 0.38 14.86
C GLY A 170 25.83 -0.46 13.59
N GLN A 171 24.71 -1.12 13.41
CA GLN A 171 24.43 -1.88 12.18
C GLN A 171 24.31 -0.93 10.99
N VAL A 172 25.02 -1.25 9.92
CA VAL A 172 24.98 -0.51 8.64
C VAL A 172 23.93 -1.16 7.72
N ILE A 173 22.96 -0.36 7.30
CA ILE A 173 21.87 -0.80 6.43
C ILE A 173 22.04 -0.09 5.08
N VAL A 174 22.30 -0.86 4.03
CA VAL A 174 22.55 -0.35 2.68
C VAL A 174 21.31 -0.58 1.80
N ARG A 175 21.01 0.39 0.97
CA ARG A 175 19.93 0.30 -0.01
C ARG A 175 20.17 -0.86 -0.98
N PRO A 176 19.16 -1.71 -1.25
CA PRO A 176 19.28 -2.75 -2.26
C PRO A 176 19.62 -2.18 -3.64
N GLN A 177 20.57 -2.76 -4.36
CA GLN A 177 20.99 -2.34 -5.69
C GLN A 177 19.82 -2.19 -6.69
N SER A 178 18.82 -3.03 -6.58
CA SER A 178 17.62 -2.99 -7.43
C SER A 178 16.69 -1.78 -7.20
N TRP A 179 17.02 -0.91 -6.22
CA TRP A 179 16.26 0.30 -5.89
C TRP A 179 17.01 1.60 -6.26
N ILE A 180 18.13 1.48 -6.92
CA ILE A 180 18.96 2.60 -7.41
C ILE A 180 18.60 2.96 -8.84
#